data_6169a57bc2e5aac3a940583e5ad00e54
#
_entry.id   6169a57bc2e5aac3a940583e5ad00e54
#
_cell.length_a   1.000
_cell.length_b   1.000
_cell.length_c   1.000
_cell.angle_alpha   90.00
_cell.angle_beta   90.00
_cell.angle_gamma   90.00
#
_symmetry.space_group_name_H-M   'P 1'
#
loop_
_entity.id
_entity.type
_entity.pdbx_description
1 polymer ?
#
loop_
_entity_poly.entity_id
_entity_poly.type
_entity_poly.pdbx_seq_one_letter_code
_entity_poly.pdbx_strand_id
1 'polypeptide(L)'
;MILPRRQSFMLPDIAARWNVTMADFGCLAVDEILTFSTVVRSVRVATSYDEQTAAGEIFQIPGEIRHFRGVQQLYGVDIWRAFRGERVTIFRFKPQEPYSCADIEYELDWFEIGLEDLVLTRPEIEKYEAANGIVAEVKQTAVQPPPSGTARRPAGPGKSAKHDWEPFYFEMFRNVYENGRPSSQAILVRMLMDWFHRTSDQPPDESTVRKKVSRFWNSGVCR
;
A
#
# COMPACT_ATOMS: atom_id res chain seq x y z
N MET A 1 33.95 -14.13 -4.48
CA MET A 1 32.77 -14.37 -3.63
C MET A 1 31.66 -13.42 -4.08
N ILE A 2 30.60 -13.96 -4.68
CA ILE A 2 29.46 -13.14 -5.13
C ILE A 2 28.52 -13.01 -3.93
N LEU A 3 28.36 -11.78 -3.41
CA LEU A 3 27.40 -11.53 -2.35
C LEU A 3 25.97 -11.78 -2.86
N PRO A 4 25.09 -12.40 -2.03
CA PRO A 4 23.70 -12.59 -2.43
C PRO A 4 23.04 -11.23 -2.71
N ARG A 5 22.25 -11.16 -3.77
CA ARG A 5 21.52 -9.93 -4.11
C ARG A 5 20.53 -9.60 -3.00
N ARG A 6 20.54 -8.34 -2.56
CA ARG A 6 19.58 -7.84 -1.58
C ARG A 6 18.14 -8.05 -2.08
N GLN A 7 17.31 -8.68 -1.27
CA GLN A 7 15.93 -9.06 -1.64
C GLN A 7 14.90 -8.02 -1.18
N SER A 8 15.21 -7.21 -0.17
CA SER A 8 14.34 -6.16 0.37
C SER A 8 15.09 -4.84 0.50
N PHE A 9 14.38 -3.74 0.35
CA PHE A 9 14.92 -2.38 0.33
C PHE A 9 14.13 -1.49 1.26
N MET A 10 14.84 -0.60 1.95
CA MET A 10 14.23 0.42 2.79
C MET A 10 13.58 1.50 1.93
N LEU A 11 12.48 2.07 2.41
CA LEU A 11 11.71 3.04 1.64
C LEU A 11 12.49 4.30 1.27
N PRO A 12 13.37 4.88 2.15
CA PRO A 12 14.15 6.05 1.78
C PRO A 12 15.05 5.84 0.56
N ASP A 13 15.62 4.63 0.41
CA ASP A 13 16.47 4.30 -0.74
C ASP A 13 15.67 4.31 -2.05
N ILE A 14 14.44 3.79 -1.99
CA ILE A 14 13.54 3.73 -3.15
C ILE A 14 12.92 5.08 -3.44
N ALA A 15 12.54 5.85 -2.41
CA ALA A 15 12.03 7.21 -2.55
C ALA A 15 13.02 8.10 -3.31
N ALA A 16 14.29 8.05 -2.91
CA ALA A 16 15.36 8.79 -3.59
C ALA A 16 15.55 8.33 -5.05
N ARG A 17 15.44 7.02 -5.30
CA ARG A 17 15.58 6.44 -6.64
C ARG A 17 14.44 6.81 -7.57
N TRP A 18 13.21 6.83 -7.07
CA TRP A 18 12.01 7.12 -7.88
C TRP A 18 11.61 8.58 -7.85
N ASN A 19 12.28 9.40 -7.03
CA ASN A 19 11.94 10.80 -6.79
C ASN A 19 10.49 10.98 -6.35
N VAL A 20 10.05 10.15 -5.40
CA VAL A 20 8.72 10.17 -4.77
C VAL A 20 8.83 10.51 -3.29
N THR A 21 7.74 10.97 -2.70
CA THR A 21 7.65 11.25 -1.26
C THR A 21 7.11 10.06 -0.48
N MET A 22 7.22 10.09 0.86
CA MET A 22 6.60 9.07 1.72
C MET A 22 5.06 9.11 1.61
N ALA A 23 4.47 10.28 1.39
CA ALA A 23 3.03 10.42 1.16
C ALA A 23 2.59 9.72 -0.14
N ASP A 24 3.40 9.80 -1.20
CA ASP A 24 3.13 9.08 -2.45
C ASP A 24 3.13 7.56 -2.22
N PHE A 25 4.05 7.04 -1.40
CA PHE A 25 4.03 5.62 -1.01
C PHE A 25 2.76 5.24 -0.25
N GLY A 26 2.27 6.11 0.63
CA GLY A 26 1.00 5.90 1.32
C GLY A 26 -0.17 5.74 0.34
N CYS A 27 -0.24 6.59 -0.68
CA CYS A 27 -1.24 6.47 -1.74
C CYS A 27 -1.08 5.17 -2.54
N LEU A 28 0.15 4.82 -2.94
CA LEU A 28 0.43 3.60 -3.68
C LEU A 28 0.11 2.32 -2.88
N ALA A 29 0.27 2.38 -1.55
CA ALA A 29 -0.10 1.29 -0.65
C ALA A 29 -1.62 1.09 -0.60
N VAL A 30 -2.36 2.17 -0.36
CA VAL A 30 -3.84 2.14 -0.24
C VAL A 30 -4.50 1.76 -1.57
N ASP A 31 -3.97 2.25 -2.69
CA ASP A 31 -4.44 1.92 -4.04
C ASP A 31 -4.01 0.49 -4.48
N GLU A 32 -3.31 -0.26 -3.61
CA GLU A 32 -2.74 -1.59 -3.88
C GLU A 32 -1.84 -1.67 -5.13
N ILE A 33 -1.29 -0.53 -5.54
CA ILE A 33 -0.35 -0.45 -6.67
C ILE A 33 1.01 -1.04 -6.26
N LEU A 34 1.40 -0.82 -4.99
CA LEU A 34 2.57 -1.42 -4.36
C LEU A 34 2.18 -2.22 -3.12
N THR A 35 2.78 -3.39 -2.99
CA THR A 35 2.65 -4.23 -1.79
C THR A 35 3.86 -4.01 -0.90
N PHE A 36 3.63 -3.45 0.28
CA PHE A 36 4.65 -3.26 1.29
C PHE A 36 4.74 -4.47 2.20
N SER A 37 5.92 -4.66 2.78
CA SER A 37 6.21 -5.79 3.64
C SER A 37 6.92 -5.32 4.90
N THR A 38 6.92 -6.17 5.93
CA THR A 38 7.75 -6.02 7.11
C THR A 38 8.53 -7.31 7.38
N VAL A 39 9.57 -7.23 8.21
CA VAL A 39 10.38 -8.40 8.57
C VAL A 39 9.99 -8.87 9.96
N VAL A 40 9.44 -10.06 10.05
CA VAL A 40 9.07 -10.68 11.33
C VAL A 40 10.04 -11.78 11.74
N ARG A 41 10.30 -11.90 13.03
CA ARG A 41 11.19 -12.94 13.56
C ARG A 41 10.48 -14.28 13.67
N SER A 42 9.30 -14.27 14.27
CA SER A 42 8.42 -15.43 14.39
C SER A 42 7.08 -14.93 14.97
N VAL A 43 6.00 -15.12 14.23
CA VAL A 43 4.64 -14.75 14.68
C VAL A 43 3.73 -15.92 14.38
N ARG A 44 2.84 -16.28 15.32
CA ARG A 44 1.83 -17.33 15.13
C ARG A 44 0.66 -16.74 14.35
N VAL A 45 0.32 -17.38 13.26
CA VAL A 45 -0.69 -16.92 12.32
C VAL A 45 -1.70 -18.04 12.12
N ALA A 46 -2.96 -17.72 12.40
CA ALA A 46 -4.09 -18.54 12.03
C ALA A 46 -4.38 -18.32 10.54
N THR A 47 -4.39 -19.40 9.78
CA THR A 47 -4.67 -19.36 8.34
C THR A 47 -6.05 -19.92 8.04
N SER A 48 -6.62 -19.55 6.91
CA SER A 48 -7.85 -20.14 6.40
C SER A 48 -7.83 -20.23 4.88
N TYR A 49 -8.76 -21.02 4.34
CA TYR A 49 -8.95 -21.23 2.90
C TYR A 49 -10.40 -20.91 2.54
N ASP A 50 -10.60 -20.41 1.35
CA ASP A 50 -11.93 -20.28 0.77
C ASP A 50 -12.26 -21.55 -0.01
N GLU A 51 -13.37 -22.21 0.34
CA GLU A 51 -13.91 -23.35 -0.40
C GLU A 51 -15.27 -22.99 -0.99
N GLN A 52 -15.43 -23.29 -2.27
CA GLN A 52 -16.69 -23.03 -2.97
C GLN A 52 -17.51 -24.31 -3.08
N THR A 53 -18.76 -24.25 -2.62
CA THR A 53 -19.71 -25.37 -2.80
C THR A 53 -20.18 -25.50 -4.25
N ALA A 54 -20.79 -26.64 -4.56
CA ALA A 54 -21.44 -26.82 -5.86
C ALA A 54 -22.57 -25.81 -6.15
N ALA A 55 -23.14 -25.19 -5.11
CA ALA A 55 -24.12 -24.09 -5.23
C ALA A 55 -23.51 -22.71 -5.44
N GLY A 56 -22.15 -22.61 -5.45
CA GLY A 56 -21.45 -21.33 -5.63
C GLY A 56 -21.26 -20.52 -4.34
N GLU A 57 -21.64 -21.05 -3.19
CA GLU A 57 -21.40 -20.41 -1.90
C GLU A 57 -19.95 -20.59 -1.47
N ILE A 58 -19.33 -19.53 -0.93
CA ILE A 58 -17.96 -19.54 -0.44
C ILE A 58 -17.97 -19.68 1.08
N PHE A 59 -17.27 -20.68 1.59
CA PHE A 59 -17.04 -20.90 3.01
C PHE A 59 -15.56 -20.74 3.33
N GLN A 60 -15.27 -20.06 4.43
CA GLN A 60 -13.93 -19.96 4.96
C GLN A 60 -13.67 -21.17 5.88
N ILE A 61 -12.74 -22.02 5.49
CA ILE A 61 -12.35 -23.18 6.27
C ILE A 61 -11.12 -22.83 7.10
N PRO A 62 -11.14 -23.02 8.43
CA PRO A 62 -9.95 -22.85 9.26
C PRO A 62 -8.81 -23.75 8.80
N GLY A 63 -7.64 -23.14 8.61
CA GLY A 63 -6.40 -23.84 8.32
C GLY A 63 -5.59 -24.09 9.59
N GLU A 64 -4.32 -24.41 9.40
CA GLU A 64 -3.40 -24.65 10.50
C GLU A 64 -2.84 -23.33 11.05
N ILE A 65 -2.49 -23.34 12.35
CA ILE A 65 -1.69 -22.29 12.95
C ILE A 65 -0.25 -22.48 12.49
N ARG A 66 0.34 -21.45 11.91
CA ARG A 66 1.70 -21.47 11.38
C ARG A 66 2.58 -20.40 11.99
N HIS A 67 3.87 -20.66 12.04
CA HIS A 67 4.87 -19.67 12.40
C HIS A 67 5.39 -18.96 11.16
N PHE A 68 4.98 -17.70 10.98
CA PHE A 68 5.50 -16.84 9.91
C PHE A 68 6.81 -16.20 10.33
N ARG A 69 7.80 -16.22 9.44
CA ARG A 69 9.14 -15.67 9.63
C ARG A 69 9.62 -14.98 8.36
N GLY A 70 10.53 -14.02 8.52
CA GLY A 70 11.09 -13.29 7.39
C GLY A 70 10.17 -12.19 6.87
N VAL A 71 10.21 -11.94 5.59
CA VAL A 71 9.46 -10.85 4.94
C VAL A 71 8.00 -11.27 4.77
N GLN A 72 7.09 -10.49 5.36
CA GLN A 72 5.64 -10.71 5.28
C GLN A 72 4.97 -9.50 4.65
N GLN A 73 4.06 -9.75 3.71
CA GLN A 73 3.28 -8.71 3.04
C GLN A 73 2.18 -8.15 3.93
N LEU A 74 1.93 -6.85 3.81
CA LEU A 74 0.95 -6.12 4.60
C LEU A 74 -0.15 -5.54 3.69
N TYR A 75 -1.34 -5.37 4.25
CA TYR A 75 -2.39 -4.61 3.60
C TYR A 75 -2.08 -3.12 3.66
N GLY A 76 -2.19 -2.42 2.53
CA GLY A 76 -1.93 -0.98 2.46
C GLY A 76 -2.82 -0.18 3.40
N VAL A 77 -4.08 -0.60 3.56
CA VAL A 77 -5.06 0.03 4.46
C VAL A 77 -4.68 -0.08 5.95
N ASP A 78 -3.90 -1.09 6.34
CA ASP A 78 -3.51 -1.27 7.74
C ASP A 78 -2.26 -0.43 8.07
N ILE A 79 -1.44 -0.08 7.07
CA ILE A 79 -0.15 0.59 7.26
C ILE A 79 -0.10 2.05 6.80
N TRP A 80 -1.17 2.58 6.19
CA TRP A 80 -1.14 3.93 5.61
C TRP A 80 -0.74 5.03 6.62
N ARG A 81 -1.10 4.86 7.90
CA ARG A 81 -0.75 5.80 8.97
C ARG A 81 0.75 5.81 9.29
N ALA A 82 1.46 4.70 9.02
CA ALA A 82 2.91 4.66 9.19
C ALA A 82 3.63 5.62 8.24
N PHE A 83 3.08 5.87 7.04
CA PHE A 83 3.63 6.86 6.10
C PHE A 83 3.47 8.31 6.59
N ARG A 84 2.67 8.53 7.62
CA ARG A 84 2.50 9.82 8.31
C ARG A 84 3.33 9.95 9.59
N GLY A 85 4.18 8.96 9.86
CA GLY A 85 5.03 8.92 11.05
C GLY A 85 4.36 8.38 12.31
N GLU A 86 3.17 7.76 12.18
CA GLU A 86 2.50 7.09 13.29
C GLU A 86 2.99 5.63 13.39
N ARG A 87 2.94 5.06 14.59
CA ARG A 87 3.07 3.61 14.76
C ARG A 87 1.71 2.95 14.57
N VAL A 88 1.71 1.81 13.89
CA VAL A 88 0.49 1.06 13.60
C VAL A 88 0.60 -0.37 14.10
N THR A 89 -0.48 -0.87 14.69
CA THR A 89 -0.53 -2.25 15.18
C THR A 89 -0.86 -3.20 14.04
N ILE A 90 -0.04 -4.22 13.89
CA ILE A 90 -0.25 -5.29 12.90
C ILE A 90 -0.90 -6.48 13.59
N PHE A 91 -2.06 -6.88 13.10
CA PHE A 91 -2.85 -8.01 13.57
C PHE A 91 -3.12 -9.05 12.47
N ARG A 92 -2.74 -8.75 11.22
CA ARG A 92 -2.88 -9.65 10.07
C ARG A 92 -1.83 -9.38 9.02
N PHE A 93 -1.60 -10.39 8.18
CA PHE A 93 -0.75 -10.28 6.98
C PHE A 93 -1.60 -10.43 5.72
N LYS A 94 -1.10 -9.90 4.61
CA LYS A 94 -1.69 -10.20 3.30
C LYS A 94 -1.43 -11.69 3.01
N PRO A 95 -2.49 -12.51 2.83
CA PRO A 95 -2.32 -13.92 2.65
C PRO A 95 -1.59 -14.22 1.34
N GLN A 96 -0.81 -15.30 1.35
CA GLN A 96 -0.18 -15.86 0.16
C GLN A 96 -0.89 -17.17 -0.16
N GLU A 97 -1.09 -17.44 -1.44
CA GLU A 97 -1.71 -18.70 -1.86
C GLU A 97 -1.03 -19.91 -1.17
N PRO A 98 -1.83 -20.89 -0.72
CA PRO A 98 -3.25 -21.09 -1.00
C PRO A 98 -4.21 -20.47 0.04
N TYR A 99 -3.74 -19.61 0.94
CA TYR A 99 -4.55 -19.07 2.04
C TYR A 99 -5.39 -17.87 1.57
N SER A 100 -6.61 -17.77 2.09
CA SER A 100 -7.48 -16.59 1.94
C SER A 100 -7.37 -15.61 3.10
N CYS A 101 -6.87 -16.08 4.27
CA CYS A 101 -6.66 -15.26 5.44
C CYS A 101 -5.37 -15.65 6.17
N ALA A 102 -4.74 -14.69 6.84
CA ALA A 102 -3.53 -14.86 7.62
C ALA A 102 -3.53 -13.89 8.82
N ASP A 103 -4.35 -14.18 9.84
CA ASP A 103 -4.52 -13.34 11.02
C ASP A 103 -3.55 -13.78 12.13
N ILE A 104 -2.99 -12.82 12.87
CA ILE A 104 -2.16 -13.13 14.04
C ILE A 104 -3.06 -13.70 15.13
N GLU A 105 -2.78 -14.93 15.56
CA GLU A 105 -3.67 -15.75 16.37
C GLU A 105 -4.01 -15.14 17.74
N TYR A 106 -3.02 -14.50 18.37
CA TYR A 106 -3.19 -13.93 19.70
C TYR A 106 -2.87 -12.44 19.72
N GLU A 107 -3.67 -11.66 20.43
CA GLU A 107 -3.43 -10.22 20.62
C GLU A 107 -2.07 -9.92 21.25
N LEU A 108 -1.55 -10.83 22.07
CA LEU A 108 -0.20 -10.71 22.66
C LEU A 108 0.94 -10.83 21.63
N ASP A 109 0.67 -11.40 20.47
CA ASP A 109 1.61 -11.52 19.36
C ASP A 109 1.49 -10.34 18.37
N TRP A 110 0.51 -9.46 18.54
CA TRP A 110 0.39 -8.23 17.76
C TRP A 110 1.61 -7.34 18.04
N PHE A 111 2.07 -6.67 17.05
CA PHE A 111 3.24 -5.81 17.17
C PHE A 111 3.04 -4.50 16.41
N GLU A 112 3.76 -3.48 16.88
CA GLU A 112 3.71 -2.17 16.25
C GLU A 112 4.87 -2.00 15.28
N ILE A 113 4.57 -1.39 14.14
CA ILE A 113 5.56 -0.98 13.16
C ILE A 113 5.46 0.52 12.90
N GLY A 114 6.60 1.12 12.53
CA GLY A 114 6.70 2.46 11.99
C GLY A 114 7.15 2.43 10.53
N LEU A 115 7.39 3.59 9.98
CA LEU A 115 7.89 3.75 8.61
C LEU A 115 9.23 3.03 8.38
N GLU A 116 10.07 3.00 9.40
CA GLU A 116 11.39 2.37 9.41
C GLU A 116 11.34 0.84 9.30
N ASP A 117 10.21 0.23 9.64
CA ASP A 117 10.02 -1.23 9.60
C ASP A 117 9.45 -1.70 8.26
N LEU A 118 9.04 -0.75 7.40
CA LEU A 118 8.50 -1.05 6.10
C LEU A 118 9.59 -1.25 5.05
N VAL A 119 9.41 -2.28 4.24
CA VAL A 119 10.32 -2.60 3.13
C VAL A 119 9.54 -2.90 1.85
N LEU A 120 10.20 -2.66 0.71
CA LEU A 120 9.77 -3.17 -0.59
C LEU A 120 10.63 -4.35 -1.00
N THR A 121 10.00 -5.41 -1.49
CA THR A 121 10.72 -6.56 -2.03
C THR A 121 11.21 -6.27 -3.45
N ARG A 122 12.30 -6.94 -3.86
CA ARG A 122 12.84 -6.79 -5.22
C ARG A 122 11.78 -7.07 -6.32
N PRO A 123 11.00 -8.16 -6.25
CA PRO A 123 9.97 -8.41 -7.26
C PRO A 123 8.94 -7.28 -7.38
N GLU A 124 8.55 -6.68 -6.25
CA GLU A 124 7.58 -5.58 -6.25
C GLU A 124 8.17 -4.31 -6.88
N ILE A 125 9.45 -4.02 -6.60
CA ILE A 125 10.17 -2.91 -7.21
C ILE A 125 10.26 -3.10 -8.73
N GLU A 126 10.71 -4.28 -9.18
CA GLU A 126 10.86 -4.60 -10.59
C GLU A 126 9.52 -4.54 -11.34
N LYS A 127 8.44 -5.04 -10.72
CA LYS A 127 7.07 -4.96 -11.24
C LYS A 127 6.62 -3.51 -11.43
N TYR A 128 6.82 -2.66 -10.42
CA TYR A 128 6.43 -1.26 -10.47
C TYR A 128 7.25 -0.47 -11.49
N GLU A 129 8.57 -0.67 -11.52
CA GLU A 129 9.46 -0.03 -12.48
C GLU A 129 9.13 -0.40 -13.92
N ALA A 130 8.87 -1.67 -14.19
CA ALA A 130 8.44 -2.13 -15.51
C ALA A 130 7.12 -1.50 -15.96
N ALA A 131 6.14 -1.42 -15.05
CA ALA A 131 4.83 -0.83 -15.34
C ALA A 131 4.88 0.68 -15.60
N ASN A 132 5.86 1.39 -15.01
CA ASN A 132 6.00 2.84 -15.12
C ASN A 132 7.15 3.28 -16.04
N GLY A 133 7.82 2.35 -16.73
CA GLY A 133 8.92 2.64 -17.64
C GLY A 133 10.15 3.24 -16.94
N ILE A 134 10.32 2.96 -15.64
CA ILE A 134 11.46 3.40 -14.86
C ILE A 134 12.63 2.47 -15.19
N VAL A 135 13.53 2.93 -16.06
CA VAL A 135 14.74 2.17 -16.39
C VAL A 135 15.69 2.25 -15.20
N ALA A 136 15.94 1.11 -14.57
CA ALA A 136 16.97 1.02 -13.54
C ALA A 136 18.33 1.34 -14.19
N GLU A 137 18.82 2.57 -14.01
CA GLU A 137 20.25 2.83 -14.26
C GLU A 137 21.03 1.94 -13.29
N VAL A 138 21.58 0.86 -13.82
CA VAL A 138 22.57 0.05 -13.11
C VAL A 138 23.80 0.93 -12.91
N LYS A 139 23.82 1.71 -11.84
CA LYS A 139 25.06 2.33 -11.37
C LYS A 139 25.98 1.22 -10.90
N GLN A 140 26.71 0.64 -11.87
CA GLN A 140 27.99 0.02 -11.54
C GLN A 140 28.84 1.14 -10.95
N THR A 141 29.15 1.03 -9.68
CA THR A 141 30.08 1.93 -8.99
C THR A 141 31.49 1.64 -9.52
N ALA A 142 31.79 2.17 -10.71
CA ALA A 142 33.14 2.42 -11.15
C ALA A 142 33.45 3.86 -10.77
N VAL A 143 34.34 4.02 -9.82
CA VAL A 143 34.94 5.31 -9.44
C VAL A 143 35.57 5.90 -10.70
N GLN A 144 34.93 6.91 -11.30
CA GLN A 144 35.55 7.80 -12.28
C GLN A 144 35.38 9.25 -11.84
N PRO A 145 36.44 10.07 -11.97
CA PRO A 145 36.39 11.48 -11.59
C PRO A 145 35.48 12.28 -12.52
N PRO A 146 34.95 13.42 -12.08
CA PRO A 146 33.88 14.11 -12.77
C PRO A 146 34.38 14.80 -14.07
N PRO A 147 33.70 14.64 -15.21
CA PRO A 147 33.85 15.57 -16.31
C PRO A 147 32.94 16.78 -16.08
N SER A 148 33.56 17.94 -16.24
CA SER A 148 32.92 19.25 -16.18
C SER A 148 31.87 19.42 -17.29
N GLY A 149 30.71 19.89 -16.92
CA GLY A 149 29.89 20.81 -17.70
C GLY A 149 29.07 20.26 -18.85
N THR A 150 27.77 20.09 -18.59
CA THR A 150 26.71 20.75 -19.38
C THR A 150 25.41 20.69 -18.59
N ALA A 151 24.85 21.84 -18.31
CA ALA A 151 23.61 22.00 -17.56
C ALA A 151 22.44 21.32 -18.31
N ARG A 152 21.97 20.19 -17.79
CA ARG A 152 20.64 19.66 -18.16
C ARG A 152 19.58 20.60 -17.59
N ARG A 153 18.74 21.16 -18.45
CA ARG A 153 17.52 21.86 -18.08
C ARG A 153 16.76 21.03 -17.05
N PRO A 154 16.34 21.60 -15.90
CA PRO A 154 15.44 20.91 -15.00
C PRO A 154 14.14 20.59 -15.75
N ALA A 155 13.71 19.35 -15.70
CA ALA A 155 12.36 18.98 -16.09
C ALA A 155 11.40 19.88 -15.29
N GLY A 156 10.52 20.60 -15.99
CA GLY A 156 9.58 21.52 -15.37
C GLY A 156 8.75 20.79 -14.31
N PRO A 157 8.29 21.49 -13.25
CA PRO A 157 7.47 20.88 -12.22
C PRO A 157 6.26 20.20 -12.87
N GLY A 158 6.14 18.90 -12.68
CA GLY A 158 4.93 18.16 -13.01
C GLY A 158 3.75 18.92 -12.41
N LYS A 159 2.63 19.03 -13.13
CA LYS A 159 1.44 19.72 -12.63
C LYS A 159 1.17 19.24 -11.21
N SER A 160 1.33 20.14 -10.23
CA SER A 160 0.97 19.87 -8.85
C SER A 160 -0.47 19.35 -8.82
N ALA A 161 -0.72 18.29 -8.08
CA ALA A 161 -2.06 17.74 -7.96
C ALA A 161 -2.99 18.88 -7.54
N LYS A 162 -4.04 19.14 -8.34
CA LYS A 162 -4.96 20.26 -8.14
C LYS A 162 -5.71 20.17 -6.80
N HIS A 163 -5.76 18.99 -6.22
CA HIS A 163 -6.46 18.68 -4.98
C HIS A 163 -5.58 17.83 -4.07
N ASP A 164 -5.61 18.12 -2.77
CA ASP A 164 -5.07 17.25 -1.75
C ASP A 164 -6.02 16.07 -1.53
N TRP A 165 -5.58 14.87 -1.91
CA TRP A 165 -6.38 13.66 -1.81
C TRP A 165 -6.23 12.92 -0.47
N GLU A 166 -5.29 13.32 0.35
CA GLU A 166 -5.04 12.67 1.64
C GLU A 166 -6.23 12.82 2.60
N PRO A 167 -6.77 14.02 2.86
CA PRO A 167 -7.95 14.19 3.70
C PRO A 167 -9.18 13.46 3.15
N PHE A 168 -9.29 13.34 1.82
CA PHE A 168 -10.36 12.59 1.16
C PHE A 168 -10.33 11.10 1.52
N TYR A 169 -9.16 10.46 1.45
CA TYR A 169 -9.04 9.05 1.82
C TYR A 169 -9.32 8.83 3.30
N PHE A 170 -8.84 9.73 4.16
CA PHE A 170 -9.16 9.70 5.57
C PHE A 170 -10.67 9.72 5.82
N GLU A 171 -11.39 10.67 5.21
CA GLU A 171 -12.83 10.78 5.36
C GLU A 171 -13.58 9.55 4.83
N MET A 172 -13.12 9.02 3.70
CA MET A 172 -13.70 7.80 3.12
C MET A 172 -13.56 6.61 4.08
N PHE A 173 -12.37 6.38 4.64
CA PHE A 173 -12.15 5.30 5.60
C PHE A 173 -12.91 5.51 6.90
N ARG A 174 -12.90 6.74 7.43
CA ARG A 174 -13.67 7.08 8.63
C ARG A 174 -15.15 6.76 8.46
N ASN A 175 -15.75 7.19 7.34
CA ASN A 175 -17.15 6.92 7.06
C ASN A 175 -17.47 5.42 7.01
N VAL A 176 -16.63 4.64 6.33
CA VAL A 176 -16.83 3.18 6.23
C VAL A 176 -16.60 2.50 7.58
N TYR A 177 -15.63 2.96 8.38
CA TYR A 177 -15.34 2.40 9.68
C TYR A 177 -16.45 2.71 10.71
N GLU A 178 -16.92 3.97 10.78
CA GLU A 178 -17.92 4.40 11.75
C GLU A 178 -19.35 3.97 11.39
N ASN A 179 -19.69 3.97 10.11
CA ASN A 179 -21.07 3.77 9.64
C ASN A 179 -21.26 2.44 8.89
N GLY A 180 -20.20 1.65 8.73
CA GLY A 180 -20.20 0.45 7.92
C GLY A 180 -20.19 0.77 6.41
N ARG A 181 -20.13 -0.30 5.61
CA ARG A 181 -20.13 -0.17 4.15
C ARG A 181 -21.49 0.36 3.66
N PRO A 182 -21.54 1.47 2.93
CA PRO A 182 -22.78 1.95 2.31
C PRO A 182 -23.38 0.90 1.34
N SER A 183 -24.70 0.88 1.22
CA SER A 183 -25.41 -0.07 0.35
C SER A 183 -25.08 0.06 -1.14
N SER A 184 -24.49 1.18 -1.56
CA SER A 184 -24.02 1.37 -2.93
C SER A 184 -22.84 2.33 -3.01
N GLN A 185 -22.01 2.16 -4.04
CA GLN A 185 -20.92 3.08 -4.36
C GLN A 185 -21.42 4.53 -4.56
N ALA A 186 -22.61 4.72 -5.14
CA ALA A 186 -23.16 6.03 -5.40
C ALA A 186 -23.44 6.81 -4.09
N ILE A 187 -23.86 6.12 -3.04
CA ILE A 187 -24.06 6.73 -1.72
C ILE A 187 -22.72 7.21 -1.16
N LEU A 188 -21.68 6.39 -1.23
CA LEU A 188 -20.34 6.79 -0.76
C LEU A 188 -19.80 7.98 -1.54
N VAL A 189 -19.96 8.00 -2.86
CA VAL A 189 -19.56 9.13 -3.71
C VAL A 189 -20.29 10.41 -3.29
N ARG A 190 -21.60 10.35 -3.06
CA ARG A 190 -22.39 11.50 -2.62
C ARG A 190 -21.90 12.04 -1.27
N MET A 191 -21.71 11.15 -0.27
CA MET A 191 -21.22 11.54 1.06
C MET A 191 -19.87 12.26 0.97
N LEU A 192 -18.96 11.76 0.15
CA LEU A 192 -17.63 12.35 -0.04
C LEU A 192 -17.68 13.66 -0.85
N MET A 193 -18.58 13.79 -1.79
CA MET A 193 -18.83 15.08 -2.47
C MET A 193 -19.37 16.13 -1.50
N ASP A 194 -20.33 15.77 -0.64
CA ASP A 194 -20.86 16.65 0.40
C ASP A 194 -19.78 17.08 1.39
N TRP A 195 -18.85 16.19 1.70
CA TRP A 195 -17.68 16.51 2.52
C TRP A 195 -16.76 17.51 1.81
N PHE A 196 -16.43 17.31 0.53
CA PHE A 196 -15.62 18.25 -0.25
C PHE A 196 -16.25 19.65 -0.31
N HIS A 197 -17.56 19.73 -0.53
CA HIS A 197 -18.27 21.03 -0.56
C HIS A 197 -18.22 21.77 0.77
N ARG A 198 -18.04 21.05 1.90
CA ARG A 198 -17.91 21.65 3.22
C ARG A 198 -16.46 22.03 3.58
N THR A 199 -15.49 21.37 3.00
CA THR A 199 -14.08 21.48 3.41
C THR A 199 -13.18 22.14 2.39
N SER A 200 -13.63 22.35 1.16
CA SER A 200 -12.84 22.92 0.06
C SER A 200 -13.64 23.95 -0.74
N ASP A 201 -13.04 25.11 -1.00
CA ASP A 201 -13.61 26.13 -1.86
C ASP A 201 -13.65 25.71 -3.34
N GLN A 202 -12.84 24.72 -3.72
CA GLN A 202 -12.78 24.19 -5.08
C GLN A 202 -12.89 22.66 -5.04
N PRO A 203 -14.10 22.11 -4.90
CA PRO A 203 -14.29 20.67 -4.89
C PRO A 203 -13.89 20.05 -6.24
N PRO A 204 -13.39 18.82 -6.26
CA PRO A 204 -13.11 18.08 -7.48
C PRO A 204 -14.41 17.71 -8.21
N ASP A 205 -14.29 17.45 -9.51
CA ASP A 205 -15.42 16.92 -10.28
C ASP A 205 -15.88 15.56 -9.75
N GLU A 206 -17.18 15.33 -9.69
CA GLU A 206 -17.77 14.05 -9.23
C GLU A 206 -17.19 12.85 -9.97
N SER A 207 -16.90 12.99 -11.28
CA SER A 207 -16.29 11.92 -12.08
C SER A 207 -14.92 11.50 -11.56
N THR A 208 -14.14 12.43 -11.01
CA THR A 208 -12.82 12.19 -10.42
C THR A 208 -12.96 11.47 -9.07
N VAL A 209 -13.88 11.93 -8.24
CA VAL A 209 -14.21 11.27 -6.96
C VAL A 209 -14.72 9.86 -7.21
N ARG A 210 -15.62 9.67 -8.16
CA ARG A 210 -16.17 8.36 -8.54
C ARG A 210 -15.08 7.39 -8.98
N LYS A 211 -14.09 7.82 -9.77
CA LYS A 211 -12.96 6.97 -10.18
C LYS A 211 -12.13 6.49 -8.98
N LYS A 212 -11.89 7.36 -8.00
CA LYS A 212 -11.14 6.99 -6.80
C LYS A 212 -11.94 6.05 -5.89
N VAL A 213 -13.23 6.33 -5.69
CA VAL A 213 -14.12 5.46 -4.93
C VAL A 213 -14.29 4.10 -5.61
N SER A 214 -14.36 4.03 -6.95
CA SER A 214 -14.47 2.77 -7.68
C SER A 214 -13.29 1.83 -7.43
N ARG A 215 -12.08 2.36 -7.35
CA ARG A 215 -10.88 1.56 -7.04
C ARG A 215 -11.00 0.93 -5.66
N PHE A 216 -11.37 1.74 -4.65
CA PHE A 216 -11.61 1.26 -3.30
C PHE A 216 -12.77 0.24 -3.25
N TRP A 217 -13.88 0.53 -3.93
CA TRP A 217 -15.06 -0.31 -3.92
C TRP A 217 -14.84 -1.70 -4.51
N ASN A 218 -13.99 -1.79 -5.54
CA ASN A 218 -13.69 -3.02 -6.26
C ASN A 218 -12.52 -3.81 -5.66
N SER A 219 -11.74 -3.21 -4.76
CA SER A 219 -10.56 -3.87 -4.14
C SER A 219 -10.92 -4.98 -3.15
N GLY A 220 -12.22 -5.23 -2.89
CA GLY A 220 -12.67 -6.27 -1.97
C GLY A 220 -12.46 -5.98 -0.48
N VAL A 221 -11.87 -4.84 -0.14
CA VAL A 221 -11.58 -4.40 1.25
C VAL A 221 -12.84 -4.30 2.13
N CYS A 222 -14.01 -4.38 1.52
CA CYS A 222 -15.30 -4.25 2.18
C CYS A 222 -16.22 -5.45 1.94
N ARG A 223 -15.69 -6.66 1.74
CA ARG A 223 -16.53 -7.87 1.75
C ARG A 223 -16.68 -8.41 3.14
#